data_3354259758e55d7006e73afd3a5a5257
#
_entry.id   3354259758e55d7006e73afd3a5a5257
#
_cell.length_a   1.000
_cell.length_b   1.000
_cell.length_c   1.000
_cell.angle_alpha   90.00
_cell.angle_beta   90.00
_cell.angle_gamma   90.00
#
_symmetry.space_group_name_H-M   'P 1'
#
loop_
_entity.id
_entity.type
_entity.pdbx_description
1 polymer ?
#
loop_
_entity_poly.entity_id
_entity_poly.type
_entity_poly.pdbx_seq_one_letter_code
_entity_poly.pdbx_strand_id
1 'polypeptide(L)'
;MFPKTALVTGSAGGIGRAIVERLEHEGAEVLQLDLVTGFDVSDPTAWESVDRVELACLNAGVGTGAASIRELTAEQFRRVVGVNVDGVVYGVRRLARVMDEGDGIVVTASLAGLTTMVLDPIYAGTKHFLVGFIRSVAPQLAERGITINAVCPAVVDTPMLDPIRDRLATTKIEMLQPEQIADAVLTAARDGSTGEAWTCLPGRPLERFEFHRFFDST
;
A
#
# COMPACT_ATOMS: atom_id res chain seq x y z
N MET A 1 16.51 -5.91 13.18
CA MET A 1 15.68 -6.62 14.18
C MET A 1 14.28 -6.71 13.60
N PHE A 2 13.51 -7.76 13.90
CA PHE A 2 12.13 -7.86 13.45
C PHE A 2 11.24 -6.97 14.32
N PRO A 3 10.21 -6.25 13.76
CA PRO A 3 9.34 -5.40 14.55
C PRO A 3 8.57 -6.25 15.57
N LYS A 4 8.48 -5.75 16.80
CA LYS A 4 7.68 -6.37 17.86
C LYS A 4 6.22 -5.97 17.78
N THR A 5 5.96 -4.76 17.30
CA THR A 5 4.62 -4.21 17.11
C THR A 5 4.44 -3.74 15.68
N ALA A 6 3.33 -4.12 15.08
CA ALA A 6 3.00 -3.72 13.72
C ALA A 6 1.52 -3.30 13.61
N LEU A 7 1.22 -2.53 12.56
CA LEU A 7 -0.15 -2.14 12.21
C LEU A 7 -0.39 -2.52 10.74
N VAL A 8 -1.56 -3.05 10.44
CA VAL A 8 -1.99 -3.37 9.06
C VAL A 8 -3.37 -2.79 8.80
N THR A 9 -3.50 -1.91 7.80
CA THR A 9 -4.80 -1.43 7.33
C THR A 9 -5.34 -2.32 6.21
N GLY A 10 -6.67 -2.49 6.13
CA GLY A 10 -7.28 -3.45 5.21
C GLY A 10 -6.90 -4.90 5.58
N SER A 11 -6.77 -5.17 6.87
CA SER A 11 -6.28 -6.42 7.44
C SER A 11 -7.17 -7.63 7.17
N ALA A 12 -8.47 -7.43 6.95
CA ALA A 12 -9.41 -8.50 6.59
C ALA A 12 -9.36 -8.89 5.11
N GLY A 13 -8.75 -8.07 4.24
CA GLY A 13 -8.61 -8.34 2.81
C GLY A 13 -7.50 -9.33 2.47
N GLY A 14 -7.43 -9.80 1.20
CA GLY A 14 -6.48 -10.84 0.76
C GLY A 14 -5.03 -10.54 1.12
N ILE A 15 -4.47 -9.46 0.59
CA ILE A 15 -3.08 -9.05 0.89
C ILE A 15 -2.91 -8.68 2.37
N GLY A 16 -3.86 -7.91 2.94
CA GLY A 16 -3.76 -7.46 4.33
C GLY A 16 -3.72 -8.64 5.31
N ARG A 17 -4.56 -9.65 5.10
CA ARG A 17 -4.56 -10.86 5.92
C ARG A 17 -3.24 -11.61 5.80
N ALA A 18 -2.71 -11.79 4.59
CA ALA A 18 -1.42 -12.44 4.40
C ALA A 18 -0.28 -11.66 5.09
N ILE A 19 -0.31 -10.33 5.09
CA ILE A 19 0.66 -9.50 5.84
C ILE A 19 0.52 -9.74 7.35
N VAL A 20 -0.70 -9.77 7.88
CA VAL A 20 -0.96 -10.06 9.30
C VAL A 20 -0.39 -11.42 9.68
N GLU A 21 -0.80 -12.49 8.98
CA GLU A 21 -0.35 -13.85 9.23
C GLU A 21 1.19 -13.96 9.18
N ARG A 22 1.81 -13.28 8.23
CA ARG A 22 3.26 -13.28 8.07
C ARG A 22 3.99 -12.56 9.22
N LEU A 23 3.45 -11.44 9.68
CA LEU A 23 3.98 -10.67 10.83
C LEU A 23 3.83 -11.44 12.14
N GLU A 24 2.66 -12.03 12.38
CA GLU A 24 2.37 -12.83 13.57
C GLU A 24 3.25 -14.10 13.62
N HIS A 25 3.48 -14.74 12.48
CA HIS A 25 4.40 -15.88 12.37
C HIS A 25 5.86 -15.51 12.77
N GLU A 26 6.27 -14.28 12.52
CA GLU A 26 7.59 -13.76 12.94
C GLU A 26 7.58 -13.24 14.40
N GLY A 27 6.45 -13.32 15.08
CA GLY A 27 6.31 -12.97 16.50
C GLY A 27 5.94 -11.51 16.78
N ALA A 28 5.46 -10.75 15.78
CA ALA A 28 4.95 -9.40 16.01
C ALA A 28 3.54 -9.42 16.61
N GLU A 29 3.26 -8.47 17.50
CA GLU A 29 1.89 -8.10 17.88
C GLU A 29 1.33 -7.17 16.81
N VAL A 30 0.20 -7.55 16.18
CA VAL A 30 -0.35 -6.84 15.04
C VAL A 30 -1.67 -6.15 15.38
N LEU A 31 -1.67 -4.82 15.29
CA LEU A 31 -2.89 -4.00 15.31
C LEU A 31 -3.59 -4.10 13.94
N GLN A 32 -4.68 -4.84 13.90
CA GLN A 32 -5.46 -5.10 12.71
C GLN A 32 -6.55 -4.04 12.53
N LEU A 33 -6.41 -3.19 11.53
CA LEU A 33 -7.34 -2.09 11.23
C LEU A 33 -8.05 -2.34 9.91
N ASP A 34 -9.38 -2.42 9.97
CA ASP A 34 -10.22 -2.65 8.80
C ASP A 34 -11.61 -2.02 9.00
N LEU A 35 -12.29 -1.72 7.91
CA LEU A 35 -13.66 -1.20 7.96
C LEU A 35 -14.61 -2.20 8.67
N VAL A 36 -14.38 -3.51 8.50
CA VAL A 36 -15.18 -4.56 9.18
C VAL A 36 -14.93 -4.60 10.69
N THR A 37 -13.81 -4.07 11.17
CA THR A 37 -13.53 -3.89 12.60
C THR A 37 -13.89 -2.50 13.12
N GLY A 38 -14.52 -1.67 12.27
CA GLY A 38 -14.96 -0.31 12.60
C GLY A 38 -13.90 0.79 12.39
N PHE A 39 -12.78 0.49 11.72
CA PHE A 39 -11.76 1.47 11.41
C PHE A 39 -11.86 1.91 9.95
N ASP A 40 -12.37 3.12 9.73
CA ASP A 40 -12.41 3.74 8.42
C ASP A 40 -11.13 4.57 8.20
N VAL A 41 -10.26 4.11 7.30
CA VAL A 41 -9.01 4.82 6.97
C VAL A 41 -9.24 6.22 6.41
N SER A 42 -10.41 6.48 5.80
CA SER A 42 -10.77 7.79 5.23
C SER A 42 -11.26 8.80 6.26
N ASP A 43 -11.51 8.36 7.50
CA ASP A 43 -11.84 9.24 8.62
C ASP A 43 -10.55 9.70 9.33
N PRO A 44 -10.19 10.99 9.25
CA PRO A 44 -8.98 11.49 9.93
C PRO A 44 -9.04 11.34 11.45
N THR A 45 -10.24 11.27 12.05
CA THR A 45 -10.40 11.15 13.51
C THR A 45 -10.13 9.72 13.99
N ALA A 46 -10.38 8.71 13.17
CA ALA A 46 -10.06 7.32 13.49
C ALA A 46 -8.55 7.14 13.76
N TRP A 47 -7.72 7.83 13.03
CA TRP A 47 -6.26 7.77 13.18
C TRP A 47 -5.75 8.35 14.51
N GLU A 48 -6.51 9.20 15.19
CA GLU A 48 -6.10 9.78 16.48
C GLU A 48 -5.93 8.71 17.58
N SER A 49 -6.59 7.58 17.44
CA SER A 49 -6.49 6.43 18.35
C SER A 49 -5.26 5.54 18.11
N VAL A 50 -4.54 5.72 17.01
CA VAL A 50 -3.37 4.89 16.65
C VAL A 50 -2.15 5.34 17.44
N ASP A 51 -1.61 4.48 18.27
CA ASP A 51 -0.36 4.69 18.99
C ASP A 51 0.86 4.27 18.16
N ARG A 52 2.06 4.41 18.73
CA ARG A 52 3.31 4.00 18.10
C ARG A 52 3.32 2.51 17.78
N VAL A 53 3.78 2.20 16.58
CA VAL A 53 4.17 0.84 16.14
C VAL A 53 5.54 0.91 15.47
N GLU A 54 6.29 -0.20 15.48
CA GLU A 54 7.61 -0.27 14.85
C GLU A 54 7.52 -0.46 13.33
N LEU A 55 6.41 -1.05 12.84
CA LEU A 55 6.13 -1.19 11.41
C LEU A 55 4.67 -0.90 11.11
N ALA A 56 4.40 -0.01 10.16
CA ALA A 56 3.06 0.24 9.66
C ALA A 56 2.93 -0.21 8.19
N CYS A 57 1.98 -1.12 7.95
CA CYS A 57 1.61 -1.59 6.61
C CYS A 57 0.30 -0.90 6.18
N LEU A 58 0.41 0.19 5.43
CA LEU A 58 -0.74 0.92 4.90
C LEU A 58 -1.22 0.24 3.61
N ASN A 59 -2.06 -0.79 3.78
CA ASN A 59 -2.47 -1.69 2.72
C ASN A 59 -3.91 -1.45 2.21
N ALA A 60 -4.78 -0.83 2.99
CA ALA A 60 -6.16 -0.58 2.59
C ALA A 60 -6.26 0.08 1.21
N GLY A 61 -7.13 -0.45 0.35
CA GLY A 61 -7.33 0.08 -0.99
C GLY A 61 -8.54 -0.56 -1.68
N VAL A 62 -9.17 0.20 -2.56
CA VAL A 62 -10.36 -0.21 -3.32
C VAL A 62 -10.27 0.26 -4.77
N GLY A 63 -10.90 -0.47 -5.70
CA GLY A 63 -11.14 -0.02 -7.07
C GLY A 63 -12.41 0.81 -7.17
N THR A 64 -12.63 1.48 -8.31
CA THR A 64 -13.85 2.27 -8.54
C THR A 64 -15.09 1.39 -8.67
N GLY A 65 -14.95 0.22 -9.29
CA GLY A 65 -16.08 -0.60 -9.72
C GLY A 65 -16.87 0.00 -10.89
N ALA A 66 -16.41 1.12 -11.48
CA ALA A 66 -17.05 1.71 -12.66
C ALA A 66 -16.62 0.97 -13.92
N ALA A 67 -17.57 0.68 -14.83
CA ALA A 67 -17.26 0.01 -16.09
C ALA A 67 -16.50 0.92 -17.08
N SER A 68 -16.68 2.23 -16.96
CA SER A 68 -15.99 3.23 -17.78
C SER A 68 -15.94 4.58 -17.06
N ILE A 69 -15.09 5.48 -17.55
CA ILE A 69 -15.02 6.86 -17.03
C ILE A 69 -16.34 7.61 -17.23
N ARG A 70 -17.17 7.22 -18.20
CA ARG A 70 -18.48 7.86 -18.46
C ARG A 70 -19.52 7.47 -17.41
N GLU A 71 -19.35 6.31 -16.79
CA GLU A 71 -20.27 5.73 -15.80
C GLU A 71 -19.80 5.97 -14.36
N LEU A 72 -18.63 6.56 -14.20
CA LEU A 72 -18.08 6.89 -12.89
C LEU A 72 -18.99 7.88 -12.16
N THR A 73 -19.49 7.46 -11.00
CA THR A 73 -20.26 8.37 -10.12
C THR A 73 -19.34 9.18 -9.21
N ALA A 74 -19.83 10.32 -8.75
CA ALA A 74 -19.11 11.13 -7.76
C ALA A 74 -18.88 10.39 -6.43
N GLU A 75 -19.77 9.47 -6.07
CA GLU A 75 -19.64 8.63 -4.89
C GLU A 75 -18.51 7.62 -5.04
N GLN A 76 -18.47 6.89 -6.16
CA GLN A 76 -17.37 5.96 -6.48
C GLN A 76 -16.01 6.68 -6.46
N PHE A 77 -15.95 7.87 -7.08
CA PHE A 77 -14.73 8.68 -7.09
C PHE A 77 -14.29 9.05 -5.67
N ARG A 78 -15.20 9.63 -4.86
CA ARG A 78 -14.88 10.03 -3.48
C ARG A 78 -14.45 8.84 -2.63
N ARG A 79 -15.14 7.69 -2.75
CA ARG A 79 -14.79 6.48 -2.02
C ARG A 79 -13.37 6.02 -2.35
N VAL A 80 -13.00 5.96 -3.63
CA VAL A 80 -11.68 5.51 -4.03
C VAL A 80 -10.60 6.49 -3.58
N VAL A 81 -10.82 7.79 -3.73
CA VAL A 81 -9.88 8.82 -3.26
C VAL A 81 -9.77 8.78 -1.74
N GLY A 82 -10.90 8.72 -1.02
CA GLY A 82 -10.92 8.66 0.44
C GLY A 82 -10.11 7.48 0.99
N VAL A 83 -10.34 6.27 0.46
CA VAL A 83 -9.62 5.09 0.94
C VAL A 83 -8.15 5.10 0.48
N ASN A 84 -7.91 5.27 -0.83
CA ASN A 84 -6.58 5.04 -1.39
C ASN A 84 -5.62 6.22 -1.19
N VAL A 85 -6.13 7.44 -1.08
CA VAL A 85 -5.31 8.67 -0.96
C VAL A 85 -5.39 9.21 0.46
N ASP A 86 -6.60 9.64 0.89
CA ASP A 86 -6.76 10.30 2.19
C ASP A 86 -6.35 9.36 3.32
N GLY A 87 -6.74 8.08 3.25
CA GLY A 87 -6.37 7.07 4.24
C GLY A 87 -4.86 6.91 4.41
N VAL A 88 -4.10 6.91 3.32
CA VAL A 88 -2.63 6.83 3.38
C VAL A 88 -2.04 8.14 3.91
N VAL A 89 -2.54 9.30 3.45
CA VAL A 89 -2.05 10.61 3.90
C VAL A 89 -2.31 10.80 5.41
N TYR A 90 -3.50 10.46 5.89
CA TYR A 90 -3.84 10.55 7.32
C TYR A 90 -3.00 9.57 8.15
N GLY A 91 -2.82 8.34 7.66
CA GLY A 91 -1.95 7.35 8.29
C GLY A 91 -0.52 7.85 8.43
N VAL A 92 0.10 8.27 7.32
CA VAL A 92 1.47 8.81 7.34
C VAL A 92 1.58 10.04 8.25
N ARG A 93 0.59 10.96 8.21
CA ARG A 93 0.56 12.13 9.09
C ARG A 93 0.52 11.74 10.57
N ARG A 94 -0.26 10.71 10.94
CA ARG A 94 -0.32 10.23 12.32
C ARG A 94 0.97 9.54 12.71
N LEU A 95 1.44 8.60 11.91
CA LEU A 95 2.64 7.81 12.13
C LEU A 95 3.89 8.70 12.25
N ALA A 96 4.00 9.73 11.40
CA ALA A 96 5.06 10.72 11.50
C ALA A 96 5.13 11.45 12.85
N ARG A 97 4.07 11.42 13.68
CA ARG A 97 4.03 12.06 14.99
C ARG A 97 4.36 11.11 16.14
N VAL A 98 4.06 9.83 15.96
CA VAL A 98 4.12 8.82 17.03
C VAL A 98 5.24 7.81 16.86
N MET A 99 5.80 7.66 15.66
CA MET A 99 6.94 6.77 15.37
C MET A 99 8.27 7.41 15.78
N ASP A 100 9.24 6.55 16.08
CA ASP A 100 10.59 6.92 16.48
C ASP A 100 11.63 6.50 15.42
N GLU A 101 12.90 6.82 15.66
CA GLU A 101 14.03 6.39 14.85
C GLU A 101 14.08 4.86 14.74
N GLY A 102 14.23 4.36 13.54
CA GLY A 102 14.28 2.92 13.24
C GLY A 102 12.93 2.30 12.88
N ASP A 103 11.81 3.03 13.09
CA ASP A 103 10.49 2.57 12.68
C ASP A 103 10.30 2.74 11.16
N GLY A 104 9.37 1.96 10.57
CA GLY A 104 9.16 1.96 9.13
C GLY A 104 7.69 1.93 8.69
N ILE A 105 7.45 2.48 7.51
CA ILE A 105 6.13 2.47 6.87
C ILE A 105 6.28 1.79 5.50
N VAL A 106 5.41 0.83 5.20
CA VAL A 106 5.29 0.24 3.87
C VAL A 106 3.87 0.46 3.35
N VAL A 107 3.76 1.03 2.16
CA VAL A 107 2.46 1.31 1.52
C VAL A 107 2.24 0.35 0.36
N THR A 108 1.11 -0.35 0.34
CA THR A 108 0.69 -1.16 -0.81
C THR A 108 0.18 -0.24 -1.93
N ALA A 109 1.08 0.12 -2.84
CA ALA A 109 0.74 0.83 -4.07
C ALA A 109 0.19 -0.14 -5.14
N SER A 110 0.72 -0.14 -6.35
CA SER A 110 0.41 -1.07 -7.45
C SER A 110 1.34 -0.77 -8.63
N LEU A 111 1.56 -1.71 -9.53
CA LEU A 111 2.11 -1.41 -10.87
C LEU A 111 1.26 -0.37 -11.62
N ALA A 112 -0.04 -0.29 -11.34
CA ALA A 112 -0.90 0.77 -11.86
C ALA A 112 -0.49 2.18 -11.40
N GLY A 113 0.40 2.31 -10.42
CA GLY A 113 1.01 3.58 -10.00
C GLY A 113 2.30 3.94 -10.76
N LEU A 114 2.78 3.02 -11.61
CA LEU A 114 4.01 3.17 -12.39
C LEU A 114 3.78 3.11 -13.89
N THR A 115 2.60 2.64 -14.31
CA THR A 115 2.23 2.48 -15.71
C THR A 115 0.75 2.77 -15.93
N THR A 116 0.32 2.82 -17.19
CA THR A 116 -1.10 2.99 -17.53
C THR A 116 -1.93 1.76 -17.15
N MET A 117 -3.15 2.01 -16.64
CA MET A 117 -4.15 0.98 -16.37
C MET A 117 -5.50 1.41 -16.95
N VAL A 118 -5.83 0.85 -18.10
CA VAL A 118 -7.03 1.26 -18.87
C VAL A 118 -8.33 0.84 -18.17
N LEU A 119 -8.31 -0.26 -17.41
CA LEU A 119 -9.50 -0.84 -16.79
C LEU A 119 -10.09 0.04 -15.68
N ASP A 120 -9.24 0.76 -14.94
CA ASP A 120 -9.66 1.66 -13.86
C ASP A 120 -8.69 2.85 -13.77
N PRO A 121 -8.89 3.89 -14.60
CA PRO A 121 -7.97 5.03 -14.66
C PRO A 121 -7.96 5.87 -13.37
N ILE A 122 -9.04 5.86 -12.59
CA ILE A 122 -9.09 6.58 -11.31
C ILE A 122 -8.27 5.82 -10.26
N TYR A 123 -8.44 4.51 -10.17
CA TYR A 123 -7.58 3.69 -9.32
C TYR A 123 -6.10 3.90 -9.67
N ALA A 124 -5.75 3.84 -10.97
CA ALA A 124 -4.39 4.10 -11.43
C ALA A 124 -3.90 5.49 -10.98
N GLY A 125 -4.73 6.52 -11.12
CA GLY A 125 -4.42 7.87 -10.65
C GLY A 125 -4.13 7.93 -9.16
N THR A 126 -4.92 7.22 -8.31
CA THR A 126 -4.65 7.15 -6.88
C THR A 126 -3.34 6.43 -6.58
N LYS A 127 -3.00 5.37 -7.31
CA LYS A 127 -1.74 4.64 -7.10
C LYS A 127 -0.51 5.43 -7.61
N HIS A 128 -0.63 6.23 -8.66
CA HIS A 128 0.40 7.21 -9.06
C HIS A 128 0.61 8.29 -7.99
N PHE A 129 -0.49 8.79 -7.40
CA PHE A 129 -0.41 9.71 -6.28
C PHE A 129 0.44 9.12 -5.15
N LEU A 130 0.18 7.86 -4.75
CA LEU A 130 0.92 7.20 -3.66
C LEU A 130 2.42 7.13 -3.95
N VAL A 131 2.80 6.72 -5.15
CA VAL A 131 4.23 6.64 -5.54
C VAL A 131 4.89 8.01 -5.48
N GLY A 132 4.25 9.04 -6.01
CA GLY A 132 4.74 10.42 -5.94
C GLY A 132 4.81 10.97 -4.51
N PHE A 133 3.77 10.73 -3.72
CA PHE A 133 3.67 11.16 -2.32
C PHE A 133 4.76 10.52 -1.46
N ILE A 134 4.91 9.18 -1.52
CA ILE A 134 5.90 8.43 -0.74
C ILE A 134 7.31 8.95 -1.01
N ARG A 135 7.68 9.11 -2.28
CA ARG A 135 8.99 9.62 -2.68
C ARG A 135 9.23 11.06 -2.20
N SER A 136 8.17 11.86 -2.14
CA SER A 136 8.25 13.27 -1.74
C SER A 136 8.29 13.44 -0.21
N VAL A 137 7.62 12.57 0.55
CA VAL A 137 7.59 12.64 2.01
C VAL A 137 8.77 11.90 2.66
N ALA A 138 9.38 10.96 1.96
CA ALA A 138 10.49 10.15 2.47
C ALA A 138 11.65 10.97 3.04
N PRO A 139 12.14 12.06 2.41
CA PRO A 139 13.20 12.88 2.99
C PRO A 139 12.81 13.50 4.34
N GLN A 140 11.54 13.94 4.49
CA GLN A 140 11.06 14.54 5.73
C GLN A 140 10.99 13.51 6.89
N LEU A 141 10.61 12.27 6.59
CA LEU A 141 10.59 11.18 7.57
C LEU A 141 12.01 10.73 7.93
N ALA A 142 12.90 10.70 6.94
CA ALA A 142 14.31 10.32 7.12
C ALA A 142 15.05 11.26 8.09
N GLU A 143 14.68 12.56 8.17
CA GLU A 143 15.20 13.49 9.19
C GLU A 143 14.93 13.02 10.64
N ARG A 144 13.93 12.14 10.80
CA ARG A 144 13.59 11.51 12.08
C ARG A 144 14.01 10.05 12.17
N GLY A 145 14.75 9.53 11.19
CA GLY A 145 15.16 8.14 11.13
C GLY A 145 14.01 7.15 10.81
N ILE A 146 12.89 7.64 10.27
CA ILE A 146 11.73 6.82 9.88
C ILE A 146 11.81 6.54 8.38
N THR A 147 11.63 5.28 7.98
CA THR A 147 11.60 4.89 6.56
C THR A 147 10.17 4.81 6.04
N ILE A 148 9.99 5.10 4.74
CA ILE A 148 8.73 4.86 4.03
C ILE A 148 9.01 4.35 2.62
N ASN A 149 8.38 3.21 2.24
CA ASN A 149 8.54 2.62 0.93
C ASN A 149 7.19 2.19 0.34
N ALA A 150 7.13 2.07 -0.98
CA ALA A 150 5.99 1.51 -1.71
C ALA A 150 6.29 0.08 -2.16
N VAL A 151 5.34 -0.83 -2.02
CA VAL A 151 5.29 -2.10 -2.74
C VAL A 151 4.28 -1.97 -3.86
N CYS A 152 4.68 -2.32 -5.08
CA CYS A 152 3.93 -2.13 -6.32
C CYS A 152 3.62 -3.50 -6.97
N PRO A 153 2.59 -4.23 -6.50
CA PRO A 153 2.23 -5.50 -7.06
C PRO A 153 1.67 -5.40 -8.47
N ALA A 154 1.91 -6.44 -9.28
CA ALA A 154 1.09 -6.78 -10.44
C ALA A 154 -0.31 -7.25 -10.02
N VAL A 155 -0.96 -8.09 -10.83
CA VAL A 155 -2.27 -8.65 -10.50
C VAL A 155 -2.11 -9.69 -9.37
N VAL A 156 -2.82 -9.52 -8.26
CA VAL A 156 -2.79 -10.41 -7.10
C VAL A 156 -4.14 -11.10 -6.95
N ASP A 157 -4.15 -12.41 -6.75
CA ASP A 157 -5.38 -13.20 -6.59
C ASP A 157 -6.07 -12.87 -5.25
N THR A 158 -7.01 -11.95 -5.31
CA THR A 158 -7.75 -11.45 -4.14
C THR A 158 -9.22 -11.22 -4.51
N PRO A 159 -10.12 -11.11 -3.52
CA PRO A 159 -11.52 -10.75 -3.75
C PRO A 159 -11.73 -9.41 -4.49
N MET A 160 -10.75 -8.51 -4.47
CA MET A 160 -10.80 -7.26 -5.23
C MET A 160 -10.96 -7.49 -6.74
N LEU A 161 -10.53 -8.66 -7.24
CA LEU A 161 -10.62 -9.02 -8.65
C LEU A 161 -11.96 -9.64 -9.05
N ASP A 162 -12.82 -10.01 -8.10
CA ASP A 162 -14.05 -10.74 -8.38
C ASP A 162 -14.92 -10.07 -9.47
N PRO A 163 -15.08 -8.74 -9.52
CA PRO A 163 -15.86 -8.08 -10.57
C PRO A 163 -15.29 -8.22 -11.99
N ILE A 164 -14.00 -8.57 -12.12
CA ILE A 164 -13.29 -8.68 -13.40
C ILE A 164 -12.66 -10.07 -13.61
N ARG A 165 -12.88 -11.01 -12.70
CA ARG A 165 -12.24 -12.34 -12.69
C ARG A 165 -12.47 -13.10 -14.01
N ASP A 166 -13.70 -13.12 -14.52
CA ASP A 166 -14.02 -13.79 -15.79
C ASP A 166 -13.27 -13.16 -16.98
N ARG A 167 -13.08 -11.84 -16.97
CA ARG A 167 -12.30 -11.16 -18.02
C ARG A 167 -10.82 -11.52 -17.90
N LEU A 168 -10.29 -11.61 -16.68
CA LEU A 168 -8.90 -12.01 -16.45
C LEU A 168 -8.67 -13.47 -16.85
N ALA A 169 -9.63 -14.36 -16.63
CA ALA A 169 -9.54 -15.76 -17.00
C ALA A 169 -9.38 -15.98 -18.53
N THR A 170 -9.82 -15.02 -19.35
CA THR A 170 -9.61 -15.07 -20.81
C THR A 170 -8.23 -14.55 -21.24
N THR A 171 -7.44 -14.04 -20.31
CA THR A 171 -6.08 -13.53 -20.55
C THR A 171 -5.05 -14.56 -20.08
N LYS A 172 -3.80 -14.39 -20.53
CA LYS A 172 -2.66 -15.18 -20.03
C LYS A 172 -1.93 -14.47 -18.88
N ILE A 173 -2.62 -13.59 -18.15
CA ILE A 173 -2.02 -12.86 -17.03
C ILE A 173 -1.81 -13.85 -15.88
N GLU A 174 -0.57 -14.04 -15.51
CA GLU A 174 -0.19 -14.77 -14.30
C GLU A 174 -0.46 -13.88 -13.07
N MET A 175 -1.11 -14.46 -12.07
CA MET A 175 -1.45 -13.74 -10.82
C MET A 175 -0.47 -14.11 -9.72
N LEU A 176 -0.07 -13.11 -8.95
CA LEU A 176 0.65 -13.31 -7.70
C LEU A 176 -0.30 -13.78 -6.61
N GLN A 177 0.25 -14.49 -5.62
CA GLN A 177 -0.48 -14.83 -4.41
C GLN A 177 -0.28 -13.77 -3.33
N PRO A 178 -1.25 -13.55 -2.44
CA PRO A 178 -1.15 -12.57 -1.35
C PRO A 178 0.10 -12.73 -0.48
N GLU A 179 0.54 -13.96 -0.25
CA GLU A 179 1.72 -14.30 0.56
C GLU A 179 3.01 -13.77 -0.07
N GLN A 180 3.10 -13.76 -1.40
CA GLN A 180 4.25 -13.18 -2.11
C GLN A 180 4.34 -11.66 -1.88
N ILE A 181 3.19 -11.00 -1.73
CA ILE A 181 3.16 -9.56 -1.42
C ILE A 181 3.50 -9.31 0.05
N ALA A 182 3.06 -10.18 0.95
CA ALA A 182 3.48 -10.12 2.36
C ALA A 182 5.00 -10.22 2.49
N ASP A 183 5.65 -11.17 1.81
CA ASP A 183 7.10 -11.30 1.79
C ASP A 183 7.79 -10.05 1.18
N ALA A 184 7.21 -9.47 0.14
CA ALA A 184 7.72 -8.24 -0.47
C ALA A 184 7.63 -7.03 0.48
N VAL A 185 6.52 -6.91 1.23
CA VAL A 185 6.34 -5.88 2.27
C VAL A 185 7.41 -5.99 3.34
N LEU A 186 7.66 -7.20 3.85
CA LEU A 186 8.68 -7.41 4.87
C LEU A 186 10.10 -7.17 4.33
N THR A 187 10.36 -7.51 3.08
CA THR A 187 11.64 -7.21 2.42
C THR A 187 11.86 -5.71 2.30
N ALA A 188 10.86 -4.97 1.83
CA ALA A 188 10.92 -3.51 1.71
C ALA A 188 11.06 -2.81 3.07
N ALA A 189 10.45 -3.36 4.13
CA ALA A 189 10.59 -2.84 5.50
C ALA A 189 12.01 -3.04 6.07
N ARG A 190 12.66 -4.15 5.73
CA ARG A 190 13.99 -4.52 6.27
C ARG A 190 15.16 -3.94 5.51
N ASP A 191 14.94 -3.46 4.31
CA ASP A 191 16.02 -3.02 3.41
C ASP A 191 16.77 -1.78 3.90
N GLY A 192 16.16 -0.96 4.75
CA GLY A 192 16.76 0.26 5.30
C GLY A 192 16.77 1.45 4.35
N SER A 193 16.33 1.29 3.10
CA SER A 193 16.13 2.42 2.18
C SER A 193 14.82 3.14 2.46
N THR A 194 14.68 4.35 1.92
CA THR A 194 13.44 5.13 2.01
C THR A 194 13.11 5.82 0.69
N GLY A 195 11.82 5.95 0.39
CA GLY A 195 11.32 6.57 -0.83
C GLY A 195 11.35 5.65 -2.05
N GLU A 196 11.59 4.35 -1.87
CA GLU A 196 11.67 3.38 -2.95
C GLU A 196 10.30 2.83 -3.35
N ALA A 197 10.18 2.44 -4.62
CA ALA A 197 9.04 1.69 -5.14
C ALA A 197 9.52 0.29 -5.57
N TRP A 198 9.00 -0.74 -4.90
CA TRP A 198 9.38 -2.12 -5.11
C TRP A 198 8.37 -2.82 -6.01
N THR A 199 8.80 -3.28 -7.18
CA THR A 199 7.94 -3.97 -8.14
C THR A 199 7.85 -5.46 -7.86
N CYS A 200 6.62 -5.99 -7.77
CA CYS A 200 6.35 -7.41 -7.61
C CYS A 200 5.72 -7.93 -8.90
N LEU A 201 6.46 -8.71 -9.66
CA LEU A 201 6.07 -9.29 -10.93
C LEU A 201 6.11 -10.82 -10.86
N PRO A 202 5.15 -11.54 -11.49
CA PRO A 202 5.19 -12.99 -11.56
C PRO A 202 6.51 -13.48 -12.19
N GLY A 203 7.11 -14.51 -11.59
CA GLY A 203 8.34 -15.12 -12.09
C GLY A 203 9.58 -14.23 -12.07
N ARG A 204 9.53 -13.06 -11.43
CA ARG A 204 10.68 -12.16 -11.28
C ARG A 204 11.01 -11.91 -9.81
N PRO A 205 12.28 -11.63 -9.49
CA PRO A 205 12.65 -11.19 -8.16
C PRO A 205 11.99 -9.84 -7.82
N LEU A 206 11.91 -9.54 -6.54
CA LEU A 206 11.51 -8.22 -6.06
C LEU A 206 12.61 -7.21 -6.42
N GLU A 207 12.25 -6.15 -7.14
CA GLU A 207 13.20 -5.16 -7.65
C GLU A 207 12.73 -3.75 -7.36
N ARG A 208 13.68 -2.83 -7.15
CA ARG A 208 13.38 -1.39 -7.06
C ARG A 208 13.11 -0.85 -8.45
N PHE A 209 12.06 -0.04 -8.59
CA PHE A 209 11.76 0.66 -9.82
C PHE A 209 12.72 1.84 -9.99
N GLU A 210 13.43 1.89 -11.11
CA GLU A 210 14.33 2.98 -11.44
C GLU A 210 13.56 4.18 -11.99
N PHE A 211 13.56 5.29 -11.24
CA PHE A 211 12.98 6.55 -11.69
C PHE A 211 14.01 7.38 -12.43
N HIS A 212 13.60 7.95 -13.54
CA HIS A 212 14.45 8.92 -14.23
C HIS A 212 14.66 10.16 -13.35
N ARG A 213 15.92 10.56 -13.18
CA ARG A 213 16.28 11.78 -12.44
C ARG A 213 16.49 12.92 -13.43
N PHE A 214 15.72 14.00 -13.25
CA PHE A 214 15.86 15.21 -14.09
C PHE A 214 16.86 16.21 -13.53
N PHE A 215 17.17 16.11 -12.24
CA PHE A 215 18.11 16.99 -11.55
C PHE A 215 19.08 16.14 -10.75
N ASP A 216 20.35 16.52 -10.72
CA ASP A 216 21.33 15.93 -9.83
C ASP A 216 20.93 16.29 -8.38
N SER A 217 21.03 15.32 -7.49
CA SER A 217 20.79 15.57 -6.07
C SER A 217 21.84 16.56 -5.57
N THR A 218 21.43 17.76 -5.23
CA THR A 218 22.29 18.71 -4.49
C THR A 218 22.48 18.23 -3.06
#